data_cc74521c31d8d2396d67b57693681a6d
#
_entry.id   cc74521c31d8d2396d67b57693681a6d
#
_cell.length_a   1.000
_cell.length_b   1.000
_cell.length_c   1.000
_cell.angle_alpha   90.00
_cell.angle_beta   90.00
_cell.angle_gamma   90.00
#
_symmetry.space_group_name_H-M   'P 1'
#
loop_
_entity.id
_entity.type
_entity.pdbx_description
1 polymer ?
#
loop_
_entity_poly.entity_id
_entity_poly.type
_entity_poly.pdbx_seq_one_letter_code
_entity_poly.pdbx_strand_id
1 'polypeptide(L)'
;MNPPAPGAGPALRPFSLAAWQGEITAALPVDRLAAEVARLTDPGQAVRTLHWGRNFLYLVHLLLPAGELAAVVKQFRHDSRRRRLDRRWRGSRAARSLRAALAVEAAGVSTPEPLAFVESREPAGPAFYVCRHEPEGFEARYFFRALA
;
A
#
# COMPACT_ATOMS: atom_id res chain seq x y z
N MET A 1 23.40 8.48 -22.82
CA MET A 1 22.24 8.00 -22.02
C MET A 1 21.67 9.21 -21.30
N ASN A 2 20.51 9.71 -21.73
CA ASN A 2 19.88 10.83 -21.05
C ASN A 2 19.30 10.34 -19.71
N PRO A 3 19.51 11.09 -18.62
CA PRO A 3 18.81 10.80 -17.37
C PRO A 3 17.29 10.92 -17.61
N PRO A 4 16.47 10.08 -16.96
CA PRO A 4 15.02 10.20 -17.05
C PRO A 4 14.60 11.60 -16.59
N ALA A 5 13.62 12.18 -17.29
CA ALA A 5 13.10 13.49 -16.97
C ALA A 5 12.59 13.53 -15.53
N PRO A 6 12.92 14.56 -14.74
CA PRO A 6 12.37 14.71 -13.41
C PRO A 6 10.87 14.96 -13.53
N GLY A 7 10.04 14.07 -12.98
CA GLY A 7 8.61 14.33 -12.83
C GLY A 7 7.62 13.23 -13.23
N ALA A 8 8.05 12.14 -13.86
CA ALA A 8 7.16 11.01 -14.07
C ALA A 8 7.29 10.05 -12.88
N GLY A 9 6.41 10.19 -11.89
CA GLY A 9 6.25 9.18 -10.86
C GLY A 9 5.98 7.80 -11.48
N PRO A 10 6.22 6.69 -10.74
CA PRO A 10 6.01 5.36 -11.27
C PRO A 10 4.59 5.22 -11.82
N ALA A 11 4.49 4.72 -13.06
CA ALA A 11 3.21 4.54 -13.74
C ALA A 11 2.33 3.58 -12.92
N LEU A 12 1.18 4.07 -12.46
CA LEU A 12 0.18 3.26 -11.78
C LEU A 12 -0.64 2.50 -12.83
N ARG A 13 -0.89 1.23 -12.57
CA ARG A 13 -1.75 0.39 -13.39
C ARG A 13 -2.98 -0.03 -12.59
N PRO A 14 -4.19 0.29 -13.07
CA PRO A 14 -5.41 -0.17 -12.43
C PRO A 14 -5.59 -1.68 -12.61
N PHE A 15 -6.21 -2.31 -11.64
CA PHE A 15 -6.63 -3.70 -11.71
C PHE A 15 -8.05 -3.88 -11.17
N SER A 16 -8.65 -4.99 -11.59
CA SER A 16 -9.99 -5.39 -11.18
C SER A 16 -10.05 -6.91 -11.13
N LEU A 17 -10.24 -7.46 -9.94
CA LEU A 17 -10.30 -8.90 -9.67
C LEU A 17 -11.51 -9.18 -8.79
N ALA A 18 -12.44 -10.02 -9.24
CA ALA A 18 -13.60 -10.49 -8.46
C ALA A 18 -14.12 -9.43 -7.44
N ALA A 19 -13.84 -9.62 -6.16
CA ALA A 19 -14.27 -8.75 -5.07
C ALA A 19 -13.35 -7.53 -4.83
N TRP A 20 -12.22 -7.42 -5.53
CA TRP A 20 -11.16 -6.43 -5.28
C TRP A 20 -10.89 -5.53 -6.48
N GLN A 21 -10.47 -4.32 -6.20
CA GLN A 21 -10.00 -3.36 -7.20
C GLN A 21 -8.90 -2.48 -6.59
N GLY A 22 -8.16 -1.79 -7.43
CA GLY A 22 -7.12 -0.86 -6.97
C GLY A 22 -6.14 -0.46 -8.06
N GLU A 23 -4.97 -0.04 -7.63
CA GLU A 23 -3.85 0.32 -8.51
C GLU A 23 -2.56 -0.27 -7.98
N ILE A 24 -1.68 -0.65 -8.87
CA ILE A 24 -0.36 -1.21 -8.58
C ILE A 24 0.73 -0.43 -9.29
N THR A 25 1.92 -0.39 -8.70
CA THR A 25 3.14 0.09 -9.35
C THR A 25 3.76 -1.01 -10.21
N ALA A 26 4.75 -0.64 -11.02
CA ALA A 26 5.46 -1.61 -11.86
C ALA A 26 6.21 -2.70 -11.06
N ALA A 27 6.48 -2.45 -9.78
CA ALA A 27 7.15 -3.41 -8.89
C ALA A 27 6.28 -4.65 -8.58
N LEU A 28 4.96 -4.56 -8.77
CA LEU A 28 4.03 -5.67 -8.53
C LEU A 28 3.36 -6.10 -9.85
N PRO A 29 3.73 -7.25 -10.43
CA PRO A 29 3.13 -7.74 -11.67
C PRO A 29 1.65 -8.07 -11.54
N VAL A 30 0.83 -7.61 -12.50
CA VAL A 30 -0.65 -7.79 -12.48
C VAL A 30 -1.05 -9.26 -12.51
N ASP A 31 -0.35 -10.07 -13.29
CA ASP A 31 -0.60 -11.50 -13.44
C ASP A 31 -0.39 -12.28 -12.13
N ARG A 32 0.48 -11.79 -11.25
CA ARG A 32 0.71 -12.39 -9.93
C ARG A 32 -0.26 -11.89 -8.87
N LEU A 33 -0.81 -10.70 -9.05
CA LEU A 33 -1.73 -10.10 -8.07
C LEU A 33 -2.94 -11.02 -7.76
N ALA A 34 -3.49 -11.69 -8.76
CA ALA A 34 -4.61 -12.60 -8.57
C ALA A 34 -4.29 -13.75 -7.60
N ALA A 35 -3.06 -14.26 -7.64
CA ALA A 35 -2.62 -15.33 -6.75
C ALA A 35 -2.25 -14.79 -5.34
N GLU A 36 -1.78 -13.54 -5.26
CA GLU A 36 -1.26 -12.96 -4.02
C GLU A 36 -2.27 -12.08 -3.27
N VAL A 37 -3.41 -11.73 -3.90
CA VAL A 37 -4.40 -10.83 -3.29
C VAL A 37 -4.95 -11.37 -1.97
N ALA A 38 -5.09 -12.67 -1.82
CA ALA A 38 -5.53 -13.29 -0.58
C ALA A 38 -4.53 -13.02 0.57
N ARG A 39 -3.22 -13.08 0.29
CA ARG A 39 -2.18 -12.76 1.28
C ARG A 39 -2.17 -11.29 1.67
N LEU A 40 -2.46 -10.41 0.71
CA LEU A 40 -2.55 -8.97 0.95
C LEU A 40 -3.78 -8.58 1.77
N THR A 41 -4.87 -9.28 1.61
CA THR A 41 -6.18 -8.89 2.17
C THR A 41 -6.63 -9.69 3.39
N ASP A 42 -5.89 -10.74 3.75
CA ASP A 42 -6.18 -11.58 4.91
C ASP A 42 -5.06 -11.48 5.96
N PRO A 43 -5.29 -10.76 7.08
CA PRO A 43 -4.33 -10.70 8.19
C PRO A 43 -3.99 -12.07 8.78
N GLY A 44 -4.84 -13.08 8.61
CA GLY A 44 -4.58 -14.45 9.06
C GLY A 44 -3.42 -15.12 8.32
N GLN A 45 -3.04 -14.62 7.15
CA GLN A 45 -1.89 -15.08 6.36
C GLN A 45 -0.60 -14.27 6.62
N ALA A 46 -0.63 -13.36 7.58
CA ALA A 46 0.53 -12.56 7.92
C ALA A 46 1.66 -13.41 8.52
N VAL A 47 2.88 -13.15 8.07
CA VAL A 47 4.09 -13.74 8.68
C VAL A 47 4.31 -13.17 10.07
N ARG A 48 4.02 -11.88 10.24
CA ARG A 48 4.14 -11.17 11.52
C ARG A 48 3.19 -9.98 11.57
N THR A 49 2.53 -9.79 12.71
CA THR A 49 1.80 -8.56 13.02
C THR A 49 2.78 -7.51 13.52
N LEU A 50 2.80 -6.34 12.88
CA LEU A 50 3.66 -5.22 13.25
C LEU A 50 2.96 -4.26 14.20
N HIS A 51 1.67 -4.01 13.98
CA HIS A 51 0.85 -3.15 14.84
C HIS A 51 -0.62 -3.57 14.76
N TRP A 52 -1.26 -3.61 15.93
CA TRP A 52 -2.67 -3.95 16.06
C TRP A 52 -3.40 -2.85 16.85
N GLY A 53 -4.06 -1.95 16.15
CA GLY A 53 -4.72 -0.80 16.76
C GLY A 53 -5.86 -0.28 15.88
N ARG A 54 -5.92 1.05 15.72
CA ARG A 54 -6.90 1.70 14.82
C ARG A 54 -6.77 1.19 13.38
N ASN A 55 -5.54 0.94 12.93
CA ASN A 55 -5.24 0.27 11.67
C ASN A 55 -4.44 -0.99 11.99
N PHE A 56 -4.51 -1.99 11.13
CA PHE A 56 -3.67 -3.18 11.24
C PHE A 56 -2.47 -3.02 10.31
N LEU A 57 -1.27 -3.25 10.83
CA LEU A 57 -0.06 -3.37 10.04
C LEU A 57 0.47 -4.78 10.21
N TYR A 58 0.71 -5.44 9.10
CA TYR A 58 1.25 -6.79 9.11
C TYR A 58 2.21 -7.03 7.93
N LEU A 59 3.13 -7.96 8.13
CA LEU A 59 4.12 -8.38 7.14
C LEU A 59 3.60 -9.60 6.40
N VAL A 60 3.71 -9.58 5.09
CA VAL A 60 3.44 -10.72 4.21
C VAL A 60 4.63 -10.97 3.29
N HIS A 61 4.78 -12.20 2.82
CA HIS A 61 5.73 -12.54 1.76
C HIS A 61 4.97 -12.86 0.49
N LEU A 62 5.25 -12.10 -0.56
CA LEU A 62 4.65 -12.26 -1.89
C LEU A 62 5.58 -13.08 -2.76
N LEU A 63 5.04 -14.05 -3.48
CA LEU A 63 5.80 -14.91 -4.38
C LEU A 63 5.78 -14.33 -5.79
N LEU A 64 6.81 -13.59 -6.15
CA LEU A 64 6.97 -12.98 -7.47
C LEU A 64 7.90 -13.82 -8.36
N PRO A 65 7.86 -13.65 -9.70
CA PRO A 65 8.77 -14.35 -10.62
C PRO A 65 10.26 -14.09 -10.31
N ALA A 66 10.60 -12.90 -9.83
CA ALA A 66 11.94 -12.50 -9.45
C ALA A 66 12.38 -13.00 -8.06
N GLY A 67 11.50 -13.67 -7.31
CA GLY A 67 11.76 -14.16 -5.97
C GLY A 67 10.73 -13.66 -4.97
N GLU A 68 10.98 -13.92 -3.69
CA GLU A 68 10.12 -13.50 -2.60
C GLU A 68 10.28 -12.00 -2.29
N LEU A 69 9.17 -11.31 -2.15
CA LEU A 69 9.10 -9.91 -1.76
C LEU A 69 8.44 -9.76 -0.40
N ALA A 70 9.15 -9.27 0.59
CA ALA A 70 8.58 -8.89 1.87
C ALA A 70 7.84 -7.56 1.74
N ALA A 71 6.56 -7.55 2.08
CA ALA A 71 5.70 -6.37 1.99
C ALA A 71 4.97 -6.09 3.31
N VAL A 72 4.83 -4.81 3.63
CA VAL A 72 4.00 -4.35 4.75
C VAL A 72 2.64 -3.94 4.21
N VAL A 73 1.61 -4.51 4.80
CA VAL A 73 0.22 -4.18 4.51
C VAL A 73 -0.36 -3.36 5.64
N LYS A 74 -0.95 -2.23 5.30
CA LYS A 74 -1.72 -1.39 6.21
C LYS A 74 -3.20 -1.51 5.87
N GLN A 75 -3.93 -2.24 6.70
CA GLN A 75 -5.37 -2.37 6.59
C GLN A 75 -6.06 -1.20 7.29
N PHE A 76 -6.91 -0.50 6.57
CA PHE A 76 -7.80 0.51 7.10
C PHE A 76 -9.13 -0.13 7.49
N ARG A 77 -9.51 0.02 8.75
CA ARG A 77 -10.79 -0.47 9.27
C ARG A 77 -11.97 0.27 8.63
N HIS A 78 -13.13 -0.37 8.75
CA HIS A 78 -14.40 0.07 8.19
C HIS A 78 -14.67 1.56 8.36
N ASP A 79 -15.22 2.14 7.32
CA ASP A 79 -15.56 3.54 7.29
C ASP A 79 -16.97 3.80 7.89
N SER A 80 -17.07 4.84 8.72
CA SER A 80 -18.37 5.39 9.12
C SER A 80 -19.14 5.91 7.90
N ARG A 81 -20.47 6.10 8.01
CA ARG A 81 -21.31 6.63 6.92
C ARG A 81 -20.75 7.92 6.31
N ARG A 82 -20.20 8.83 7.14
CA ARG A 82 -19.56 10.08 6.67
C ARG A 82 -18.32 9.82 5.81
N ARG A 83 -17.53 8.79 6.17
CA ARG A 83 -16.32 8.41 5.42
C ARG A 83 -16.63 7.72 4.10
N ARG A 84 -17.79 7.06 3.96
CA ARG A 84 -18.25 6.52 2.67
C ARG A 84 -18.47 7.63 1.65
N LEU A 85 -19.02 8.78 2.08
CA LEU A 85 -19.20 9.94 1.22
C LEU A 85 -17.85 10.55 0.82
N ASP A 86 -16.95 10.71 1.78
CA ASP A 86 -15.57 11.20 1.53
C ASP A 86 -14.81 10.29 0.56
N ARG A 87 -14.97 8.96 0.69
CA ARG A 87 -14.38 7.96 -0.23
C ARG A 87 -14.85 8.14 -1.66
N ARG A 88 -16.11 8.49 -1.86
CA ARG A 88 -16.69 8.71 -3.20
C ARG A 88 -16.07 9.92 -3.91
N TRP A 89 -15.69 10.94 -3.15
CA TRP A 89 -15.14 12.20 -3.70
C TRP A 89 -13.62 12.24 -3.72
N ARG A 90 -12.96 11.64 -2.74
CA ARG A 90 -11.51 11.73 -2.52
C ARG A 90 -10.77 10.39 -2.68
N GLY A 91 -11.46 9.32 -2.99
CA GLY A 91 -10.91 7.96 -2.99
C GLY A 91 -10.75 7.38 -1.58
N SER A 92 -10.39 6.11 -1.50
CA SER A 92 -10.16 5.43 -0.23
C SER A 92 -8.93 5.98 0.51
N ARG A 93 -8.83 5.70 1.81
CA ARG A 93 -7.62 6.01 2.58
C ARG A 93 -6.39 5.30 2.03
N ALA A 94 -6.55 4.07 1.55
CA ALA A 94 -5.47 3.30 0.94
C ALA A 94 -4.99 3.96 -0.35
N ALA A 95 -5.90 4.39 -1.24
CA ALA A 95 -5.57 5.12 -2.46
C ALA A 95 -4.82 6.42 -2.16
N ARG A 96 -5.29 7.18 -1.16
CA ARG A 96 -4.61 8.42 -0.73
C ARG A 96 -3.22 8.15 -0.15
N SER A 97 -3.04 7.05 0.60
CA SER A 97 -1.74 6.65 1.13
C SER A 97 -0.76 6.32 0.02
N LEU A 98 -1.19 5.60 -1.02
CA LEU A 98 -0.36 5.31 -2.17
C LEU A 98 0.08 6.60 -2.88
N ARG A 99 -0.84 7.51 -3.19
CA ARG A 99 -0.52 8.78 -3.85
C ARG A 99 0.39 9.67 -3.00
N ALA A 100 0.18 9.71 -1.68
CA ALA A 100 1.05 10.46 -0.78
C ALA A 100 2.46 9.88 -0.75
N ALA A 101 2.61 8.56 -0.69
CA ALA A 101 3.92 7.90 -0.71
C ALA A 101 4.67 8.18 -2.03
N LEU A 102 3.98 8.09 -3.18
CA LEU A 102 4.55 8.42 -4.47
C LEU A 102 4.98 9.89 -4.58
N ALA A 103 4.19 10.80 -4.02
CA ALA A 103 4.55 12.23 -4.01
C ALA A 103 5.77 12.50 -3.13
N VAL A 104 5.89 11.83 -1.99
CA VAL A 104 7.06 11.92 -1.09
C VAL A 104 8.31 11.39 -1.77
N GLU A 105 8.21 10.23 -2.44
CA GLU A 105 9.28 9.64 -3.23
C GLU A 105 9.72 10.55 -4.38
N ALA A 106 8.76 11.11 -5.14
CA ALA A 106 9.03 12.06 -6.21
C ALA A 106 9.70 13.36 -5.73
N ALA A 107 9.47 13.75 -4.48
CA ALA A 107 10.14 14.87 -3.83
C ALA A 107 11.57 14.53 -3.34
N GLY A 108 12.06 13.32 -3.60
CA GLY A 108 13.41 12.87 -3.21
C GLY A 108 13.54 12.48 -1.73
N VAL A 109 12.42 12.30 -1.02
CA VAL A 109 12.43 11.84 0.37
C VAL A 109 12.36 10.32 0.38
N SER A 110 13.30 9.69 1.09
CA SER A 110 13.33 8.24 1.24
C SER A 110 12.09 7.75 1.98
N THR A 111 11.37 6.84 1.36
CA THR A 111 10.17 6.17 1.91
C THR A 111 10.16 4.71 1.47
N PRO A 112 9.55 3.79 2.22
CA PRO A 112 9.35 2.43 1.73
C PRO A 112 8.66 2.45 0.36
N GLU A 113 9.22 1.70 -0.59
CA GLU A 113 8.71 1.67 -1.97
C GLU A 113 7.22 1.34 -1.99
N PRO A 114 6.37 2.24 -2.50
CA PRO A 114 4.94 1.99 -2.58
C PRO A 114 4.64 0.96 -3.68
N LEU A 115 3.83 -0.04 -3.37
CA LEU A 115 3.55 -1.15 -4.27
C LEU A 115 2.12 -1.13 -4.82
N ALA A 116 1.14 -0.89 -3.95
CA ALA A 116 -0.27 -0.99 -4.33
C ALA A 116 -1.21 -0.31 -3.34
N PHE A 117 -2.43 -0.05 -3.78
CA PHE A 117 -3.59 -0.12 -2.91
C PHE A 117 -4.59 -1.14 -3.45
N VAL A 118 -5.25 -1.82 -2.53
CA VAL A 118 -6.30 -2.82 -2.81
C VAL A 118 -7.52 -2.44 -1.98
N GLU A 119 -8.68 -2.41 -2.59
CA GLU A 119 -9.92 -2.12 -1.87
C GLU A 119 -11.04 -3.06 -2.29
N SER A 120 -11.92 -3.36 -1.34
CA SER A 120 -13.13 -4.11 -1.64
C SER A 120 -14.04 -3.31 -2.56
N ARG A 121 -14.69 -3.99 -3.49
CA ARG A 121 -15.77 -3.41 -4.32
C ARG A 121 -17.02 -3.10 -3.51
N GLU A 122 -17.18 -3.72 -2.35
CA GLU A 122 -18.26 -3.39 -1.44
C GLU A 122 -18.01 -2.01 -0.83
N PRO A 123 -19.02 -1.11 -0.81
CA PRO A 123 -18.87 0.28 -0.34
C PRO A 123 -18.35 0.43 1.09
N ALA A 124 -18.60 -0.57 1.95
CA ALA A 124 -18.17 -0.59 3.34
C ALA A 124 -16.98 -1.54 3.58
N GLY A 125 -16.48 -2.17 2.53
CA GLY A 125 -15.42 -3.16 2.64
C GLY A 125 -14.07 -2.53 3.01
N PRO A 126 -13.12 -3.37 3.43
CA PRO A 126 -11.79 -2.94 3.83
C PRO A 126 -10.98 -2.40 2.65
N ALA A 127 -9.97 -1.58 2.98
CA ALA A 127 -8.99 -1.08 2.04
C ALA A 127 -7.59 -1.26 2.63
N PHE A 128 -6.62 -1.56 1.76
CA PHE A 128 -5.26 -1.92 2.11
C PHE A 128 -4.26 -1.09 1.30
N TYR A 129 -3.30 -0.48 1.98
CA TYR A 129 -2.12 0.11 1.37
C TYR A 129 -0.94 -0.85 1.55
N VAL A 130 -0.16 -1.05 0.49
CA VAL A 130 0.95 -2.00 0.46
C VAL A 130 2.22 -1.28 0.08
N CYS A 131 3.29 -1.49 0.85
CA CYS A 131 4.63 -1.02 0.52
C CYS A 131 5.67 -2.12 0.78
N ARG A 132 6.87 -1.98 0.21
CA ARG A 132 8.00 -2.87 0.50
C ARG A 132 8.36 -2.79 1.99
N HIS A 133 8.74 -3.91 2.57
CA HIS A 133 9.27 -3.94 3.93
C HIS A 133 10.71 -3.43 3.95
N GLU A 134 10.96 -2.44 4.80
CA GLU A 134 12.29 -1.88 5.08
C GLU A 134 12.70 -2.29 6.50
N PRO A 135 13.50 -3.36 6.66
CA PRO A 135 13.83 -3.92 7.98
C PRO A 135 14.62 -2.94 8.86
N GLU A 136 15.40 -2.06 8.25
CA GLU A 136 16.20 -1.05 8.94
C GLU A 136 15.51 0.31 9.01
N GLY A 137 14.29 0.41 8.48
CA GLY A 137 13.49 1.63 8.53
C GLY A 137 13.03 1.96 9.95
N PHE A 138 13.04 3.23 10.31
CA PHE A 138 12.41 3.71 11.54
C PHE A 138 11.31 4.72 11.24
N GLU A 139 10.34 4.79 12.14
CA GLU A 139 9.23 5.72 11.96
C GLU A 139 9.67 7.17 12.18
N ALA A 140 9.32 8.06 11.25
CA ALA A 140 9.65 9.48 11.32
C ALA A 140 9.25 10.15 12.64
N ARG A 141 8.18 9.66 13.31
CA ARG A 141 7.77 10.17 14.62
C ARG A 141 8.85 10.07 15.70
N TYR A 142 9.70 9.05 15.65
CA TYR A 142 10.82 8.90 16.60
C TYR A 142 11.92 9.92 16.31
N PHE A 143 12.17 10.21 15.04
CA PHE A 143 13.10 11.27 14.66
C PHE A 143 12.66 12.64 15.18
N PHE A 144 11.40 13.00 14.97
CA PHE A 144 10.88 14.28 15.45
C PHE A 144 10.83 14.39 16.98
N ARG A 145 10.63 13.28 17.69
CA ARG A 145 10.72 13.26 19.16
C ARG A 145 12.13 13.47 19.68
N ALA A 146 13.14 13.02 18.95
CA ALA A 146 14.54 13.22 19.33
C ALA A 146 15.04 14.64 19.08
N LEU A 147 14.33 15.43 18.24
CA LEU A 147 14.65 16.82 17.94
C LEU A 147 13.89 17.83 18.83
N ALA A 148 12.92 17.40 19.62
CA ALA A 148 12.13 18.22 20.53
C ALA A 148 12.69 18.20 21.96
#